data_e85f468fd1706e71c70ecb8e852dfa2b
#
_entry.id   e85f468fd1706e71c70ecb8e852dfa2b
#
_cell.length_a   1.000
_cell.length_b   1.000
_cell.length_c   1.000
_cell.angle_alpha   90.00
_cell.angle_beta   90.00
_cell.angle_gamma   90.00
#
_symmetry.space_group_name_H-M   'P 1'
#
loop_
_entity.id
_entity.type
_entity.pdbx_description
1 polymer ?
#
loop_
_entity_poly.entity_id
_entity_poly.type
_entity_poly.pdbx_seq_one_letter_code
_entity_poly.pdbx_strand_id
1 'polypeptide(L)'
;ARQIAVPALREMDFGVFEGRTYDEMKGDAAYCAWLDSGCESACPNGESKAVFCKRVCRAFEKLADEALARGDERLVIVAHGGTQMAALSRFAEPHRDYYSWNAPPAGGFVLSADEWRARRALRVTKTVGYAEERT
;
A
#
# COMPACT_ATOMS: atom_id res chain seq x y z
N ALA A 1 18.26 14.02 7.92
CA ALA A 1 17.63 13.11 6.94
C ALA A 1 16.98 13.91 5.83
N ARG A 2 17.08 13.44 4.61
CA ARG A 2 16.41 14.03 3.45
C ARG A 2 14.95 13.55 3.40
N GLN A 3 14.01 14.47 3.23
CA GLN A 3 12.59 14.18 3.12
C GLN A 3 12.10 14.58 1.72
N ILE A 4 11.39 13.70 1.07
CA ILE A 4 10.79 13.94 -0.26
C ILE A 4 9.32 13.52 -0.26
N ALA A 5 8.50 14.25 -1.02
CA ALA A 5 7.13 13.87 -1.30
C ALA A 5 7.06 13.06 -2.60
N VAL A 6 6.34 11.95 -2.59
CA VAL A 6 6.14 11.09 -3.77
C VAL A 6 4.64 10.97 -4.05
N PRO A 7 4.06 11.88 -4.86
CA PRO A 7 2.61 11.91 -5.12
C PRO A 7 2.05 10.62 -5.69
N ALA A 8 2.86 9.86 -6.44
CA ALA A 8 2.45 8.59 -7.01
C ALA A 8 2.20 7.49 -5.98
N LEU A 9 2.64 7.68 -4.73
CA LEU A 9 2.37 6.76 -3.61
C LEU A 9 1.13 7.18 -2.78
N ARG A 10 0.34 8.14 -3.27
CA ARG A 10 -0.90 8.54 -2.61
C ARG A 10 -1.91 7.39 -2.53
N GLU A 11 -2.84 7.50 -1.59
CA GLU A 11 -3.95 6.56 -1.44
C GLU A 11 -4.76 6.44 -2.75
N MET A 12 -5.52 5.35 -2.85
CA MET A 12 -6.45 5.11 -3.95
C MET A 12 -7.41 6.29 -4.12
N ASP A 13 -7.64 6.68 -5.36
CA ASP A 13 -8.68 7.66 -5.69
C ASP A 13 -10.04 6.95 -5.69
N PHE A 14 -10.83 7.25 -4.66
CA PHE A 14 -12.18 6.71 -4.50
C PHE A 14 -13.26 7.48 -5.28
N GLY A 15 -12.86 8.48 -6.07
CA GLY A 15 -13.75 9.24 -6.93
C GLY A 15 -14.92 9.85 -6.17
N VAL A 16 -16.14 9.55 -6.60
CA VAL A 16 -17.38 10.09 -5.97
C VAL A 16 -17.60 9.59 -4.54
N PHE A 17 -16.88 8.57 -4.09
CA PHE A 17 -16.98 8.07 -2.72
C PHE A 17 -16.06 8.82 -1.74
N GLU A 18 -15.20 9.70 -2.22
CA GLU A 18 -14.30 10.49 -1.38
C GLU A 18 -15.05 11.34 -0.36
N GLY A 19 -14.55 11.33 0.87
CA GLY A 19 -15.08 12.16 1.95
C GLY A 19 -16.47 11.78 2.45
N ARG A 20 -17.03 10.64 2.03
CA ARG A 20 -18.34 10.15 2.43
C ARG A 20 -18.23 8.95 3.36
N THR A 21 -19.11 8.87 4.34
CA THR A 21 -19.17 7.74 5.27
C THR A 21 -19.99 6.58 4.70
N TYR A 22 -19.81 5.39 5.28
CA TYR A 22 -20.63 4.22 4.96
C TYR A 22 -22.13 4.51 5.13
N ASP A 23 -22.53 5.17 6.24
CA ASP A 23 -23.93 5.49 6.50
C ASP A 23 -24.53 6.41 5.45
N GLU A 24 -23.76 7.35 4.90
CA GLU A 24 -24.18 8.23 3.81
C GLU A 24 -24.36 7.48 2.49
N MET A 25 -23.60 6.40 2.27
CA MET A 25 -23.52 5.70 0.98
C MET A 25 -24.26 4.36 0.96
N LYS A 26 -24.66 3.81 2.10
CA LYS A 26 -25.25 2.46 2.19
C LYS A 26 -26.49 2.23 1.34
N GLY A 27 -27.21 3.28 0.97
CA GLY A 27 -28.35 3.25 0.06
C GLY A 27 -28.02 3.60 -1.39
N ASP A 28 -26.75 3.91 -1.70
CA ASP A 28 -26.31 4.27 -3.05
C ASP A 28 -26.03 2.99 -3.87
N ALA A 29 -26.71 2.86 -5.01
CA ALA A 29 -26.60 1.66 -5.86
C ALA A 29 -25.17 1.48 -6.40
N ALA A 30 -24.48 2.54 -6.76
CA ALA A 30 -23.10 2.48 -7.27
C ALA A 30 -22.14 2.02 -6.19
N TYR A 31 -22.32 2.50 -4.96
CA TYR A 31 -21.51 2.08 -3.81
C TYR A 31 -21.76 0.61 -3.47
N CYS A 32 -23.02 0.16 -3.43
CA CYS A 32 -23.35 -1.23 -3.18
C CYS A 32 -22.77 -2.15 -4.27
N ALA A 33 -22.83 -1.77 -5.53
CA ALA A 33 -22.22 -2.51 -6.62
C ALA A 33 -20.69 -2.62 -6.47
N TRP A 34 -20.05 -1.55 -6.03
CA TRP A 34 -18.61 -1.55 -5.76
C TRP A 34 -18.25 -2.49 -4.61
N LEU A 35 -19.01 -2.48 -3.52
CA LEU A 35 -18.85 -3.43 -2.40
C LEU A 35 -19.07 -4.88 -2.86
N ASP A 36 -20.10 -5.13 -3.68
CA ASP A 36 -20.41 -6.47 -4.21
C ASP A 36 -19.30 -7.02 -5.11
N SER A 37 -18.53 -6.14 -5.74
CA SER A 37 -17.33 -6.53 -6.50
C SER A 37 -16.13 -6.89 -5.61
N GLY A 38 -16.26 -6.84 -4.28
CA GLY A 38 -15.14 -6.97 -3.35
C GLY A 38 -14.20 -5.77 -3.37
N CYS A 39 -14.71 -4.60 -3.69
CA CYS A 39 -13.94 -3.34 -3.86
C CYS A 39 -12.92 -3.40 -5.00
N GLU A 40 -13.12 -4.30 -5.96
CA GLU A 40 -12.21 -4.51 -7.09
C GLU A 40 -12.50 -3.60 -8.27
N SER A 41 -13.77 -3.28 -8.52
CA SER A 41 -14.19 -2.46 -9.65
C SER A 41 -13.76 -0.99 -9.48
N ALA A 42 -13.79 -0.24 -10.58
CA ALA A 42 -13.49 1.18 -10.53
C ALA A 42 -14.55 1.95 -9.74
N CYS A 43 -14.11 2.82 -8.82
CA CYS A 43 -14.99 3.82 -8.25
C CYS A 43 -15.38 4.82 -9.34
N PRO A 44 -16.64 5.26 -9.42
CA PRO A 44 -17.04 6.29 -10.38
C PRO A 44 -16.14 7.54 -10.26
N ASN A 45 -15.54 7.97 -11.36
CA ASN A 45 -14.52 9.05 -11.43
C ASN A 45 -13.26 8.79 -10.60
N GLY A 46 -12.98 7.55 -10.23
CA GLY A 46 -11.81 7.16 -9.46
C GLY A 46 -11.08 5.96 -10.05
N GLU A 47 -10.26 5.33 -9.23
CA GLU A 47 -9.45 4.19 -9.63
C GLU A 47 -10.15 2.85 -9.33
N SER A 48 -9.82 1.81 -10.11
CA SER A 48 -10.00 0.43 -9.70
C SER A 48 -8.82 0.00 -8.82
N LYS A 49 -8.99 -1.10 -8.09
CA LYS A 49 -7.89 -1.68 -7.30
C LYS A 49 -6.69 -2.03 -8.19
N ALA A 50 -6.92 -2.60 -9.37
CA ALA A 50 -5.85 -2.97 -10.29
C ALA A 50 -5.05 -1.75 -10.77
N VAL A 51 -5.71 -0.65 -11.15
CA VAL A 51 -5.06 0.59 -11.57
C VAL A 51 -4.27 1.21 -10.42
N PHE A 52 -4.85 1.26 -9.23
CA PHE A 52 -4.20 1.74 -8.02
C PHE A 52 -2.93 0.94 -7.70
N CYS A 53 -3.02 -0.39 -7.63
CA CYS A 53 -1.88 -1.25 -7.34
C CYS A 53 -0.77 -1.09 -8.38
N LYS A 54 -1.11 -0.98 -9.66
CA LYS A 54 -0.14 -0.76 -10.73
C LYS A 54 0.60 0.57 -10.57
N ARG A 55 -0.13 1.64 -10.24
CA ARG A 55 0.47 2.96 -9.99
C ARG A 55 1.44 2.92 -8.82
N VAL A 56 1.00 2.36 -7.69
CA VAL A 56 1.82 2.25 -6.48
C VAL A 56 3.06 1.39 -6.71
N CYS A 57 2.90 0.22 -7.31
CA CYS A 57 4.03 -0.69 -7.54
C CYS A 57 5.08 -0.09 -8.46
N ARG A 58 4.69 0.63 -9.51
CA ARG A 58 5.63 1.35 -10.38
C ARG A 58 6.41 2.43 -9.64
N ALA A 59 5.70 3.23 -8.84
CA ALA A 59 6.34 4.27 -8.04
C ALA A 59 7.29 3.70 -6.98
N PHE A 60 6.89 2.61 -6.35
CA PHE A 60 7.70 1.91 -5.35
C PHE A 60 8.97 1.32 -5.97
N GLU A 61 8.88 0.64 -7.11
CA GLU A 61 10.06 0.10 -7.81
C GLU A 61 11.07 1.20 -8.14
N LYS A 62 10.59 2.31 -8.69
CA LYS A 62 11.43 3.46 -9.02
C LYS A 62 12.12 4.01 -7.77
N LEU A 63 11.37 4.17 -6.69
CA LEU A 63 11.90 4.70 -5.43
C LEU A 63 12.97 3.78 -4.83
N ALA A 64 12.71 2.48 -4.82
CA ALA A 64 13.66 1.49 -4.32
C ALA A 64 14.94 1.42 -5.17
N ASP A 65 14.80 1.42 -6.49
CA ASP A 65 15.94 1.43 -7.41
C ASP A 65 16.80 2.69 -7.25
N GLU A 66 16.18 3.85 -7.11
CA GLU A 66 16.87 5.13 -6.91
C GLU A 66 17.61 5.16 -5.56
N ALA A 67 16.98 4.66 -4.49
CA ALA A 67 17.59 4.58 -3.17
C ALA A 67 18.84 3.68 -3.18
N LEU A 68 18.73 2.51 -3.81
CA LEU A 68 19.87 1.58 -3.95
C LEU A 68 20.98 2.19 -4.81
N ALA A 69 20.63 2.87 -5.90
CA ALA A 69 21.61 3.52 -6.77
C ALA A 69 22.40 4.62 -6.07
N ARG A 70 21.75 5.35 -5.13
CA ARG A 70 22.42 6.34 -4.29
C ARG A 70 23.27 5.74 -3.17
N GLY A 71 23.13 4.44 -2.89
CA GLY A 71 23.77 3.78 -1.77
C GLY A 71 23.11 4.09 -0.42
N ASP A 72 21.82 4.42 -0.43
CA ASP A 72 21.07 4.67 0.81
C ASP A 72 21.00 3.36 1.63
N GLU A 73 21.46 3.43 2.87
CA GLU A 73 21.41 2.28 3.79
C GLU A 73 20.00 2.05 4.36
N ARG A 74 19.19 3.10 4.39
CA ARG A 74 17.85 3.06 4.95
C ARG A 74 16.91 3.99 4.19
N LEU A 75 15.75 3.47 3.86
CA LEU A 75 14.64 4.22 3.29
C LEU A 75 13.43 4.06 4.20
N VAL A 76 12.85 5.17 4.65
CA VAL A 76 11.61 5.16 5.43
C VAL A 76 10.49 5.74 4.55
N ILE A 77 9.42 4.97 4.39
CA ILE A 77 8.24 5.39 3.64
C ILE A 77 7.07 5.54 4.60
N VAL A 78 6.47 6.71 4.62
CA VAL A 78 5.23 6.98 5.37
C VAL A 78 4.11 7.17 4.34
N ALA A 79 3.12 6.30 4.39
CA ALA A 79 2.05 6.27 3.41
C ALA A 79 0.73 5.78 4.02
N HIS A 80 -0.35 5.93 3.28
CA HIS A 80 -1.65 5.37 3.66
C HIS A 80 -1.65 3.84 3.62
N GLY A 81 -2.58 3.23 4.35
CA GLY A 81 -2.69 1.77 4.47
C GLY A 81 -2.87 1.05 3.13
N GLY A 82 -3.66 1.61 2.22
CA GLY A 82 -3.84 1.03 0.88
C GLY A 82 -2.55 1.00 0.07
N THR A 83 -1.76 2.04 0.13
CA THR A 83 -0.44 2.10 -0.51
C THR A 83 0.48 1.01 0.03
N GLN A 84 0.51 0.83 1.34
CA GLN A 84 1.27 -0.24 1.98
C GLN A 84 0.81 -1.62 1.52
N MET A 85 -0.49 -1.87 1.54
CA MET A 85 -1.07 -3.14 1.08
C MET A 85 -0.73 -3.43 -0.38
N ALA A 86 -0.82 -2.45 -1.26
CA ALA A 86 -0.51 -2.60 -2.68
C ALA A 86 0.97 -2.97 -2.91
N ALA A 87 1.89 -2.26 -2.29
CA ALA A 87 3.33 -2.52 -2.45
C ALA A 87 3.74 -3.86 -1.82
N LEU A 88 3.32 -4.13 -0.59
CA LEU A 88 3.77 -5.32 0.13
C LEU A 88 3.13 -6.60 -0.39
N SER A 89 1.89 -6.58 -0.86
CA SER A 89 1.28 -7.76 -1.49
C SER A 89 2.03 -8.18 -2.76
N ARG A 90 2.67 -7.23 -3.43
CA ARG A 90 3.45 -7.50 -4.64
C ARG A 90 4.88 -7.97 -4.34
N PHE A 91 5.56 -7.32 -3.41
CA PHE A 91 7.02 -7.45 -3.26
C PHE A 91 7.46 -8.12 -1.98
N ALA A 92 6.64 -8.16 -0.93
CA ALA A 92 7.07 -8.67 0.37
C ALA A 92 7.03 -10.19 0.47
N GLU A 93 7.98 -10.72 1.23
CA GLU A 93 8.08 -12.15 1.59
C GLU A 93 8.13 -12.31 3.11
N PRO A 94 7.48 -13.34 3.67
CA PRO A 94 6.65 -14.33 3.00
C PRO A 94 5.39 -13.72 2.39
N HIS A 95 4.92 -14.28 1.27
CA HIS A 95 3.72 -13.78 0.59
C HIS A 95 2.48 -13.85 1.49
N ARG A 96 1.67 -12.81 1.45
CA ARG A 96 0.37 -12.72 2.13
C ARG A 96 -0.66 -12.09 1.20
N ASP A 97 -1.93 -12.38 1.47
CA ASP A 97 -3.03 -11.72 0.77
C ASP A 97 -3.02 -10.21 1.00
N TYR A 98 -3.53 -9.47 0.05
CA TYR A 98 -3.52 -8.01 0.01
C TYR A 98 -3.91 -7.36 1.36
N TYR A 99 -5.07 -7.72 1.91
CA TYR A 99 -5.58 -7.12 3.15
C TYR A 99 -4.81 -7.56 4.40
N SER A 100 -4.06 -8.64 4.33
CA SER A 100 -3.22 -9.10 5.43
C SER A 100 -1.99 -8.21 5.66
N TRP A 101 -1.71 -7.30 4.74
CA TRP A 101 -0.65 -6.30 4.89
C TRP A 101 -1.13 -5.00 5.53
N ASN A 102 -2.35 -4.96 6.03
CA ASN A 102 -2.84 -3.84 6.81
C ASN A 102 -2.06 -3.70 8.13
N ALA A 103 -1.85 -2.48 8.57
CA ALA A 103 -1.16 -2.18 9.83
C ALA A 103 -2.01 -1.24 10.68
N PRO A 104 -1.87 -1.28 12.02
CA PRO A 104 -2.51 -0.29 12.88
C PRO A 104 -1.96 1.12 12.60
N PRO A 105 -2.65 2.18 13.05
CA PRO A 105 -2.14 3.55 12.91
C PRO A 105 -0.70 3.68 13.45
N ALA A 106 0.16 4.35 12.69
CA ALA A 106 1.59 4.48 12.95
C ALA A 106 2.36 3.14 12.97
N GLY A 107 1.73 2.05 12.55
CA GLY A 107 2.36 0.76 12.40
C GLY A 107 2.90 0.51 10.99
N GLY A 108 3.57 -0.61 10.81
CA GLY A 108 4.12 -1.01 9.54
C GLY A 108 5.10 -2.16 9.64
N PHE A 109 5.98 -2.23 8.67
CA PHE A 109 6.94 -3.33 8.52
C PHE A 109 8.33 -2.80 8.24
N VAL A 110 9.32 -3.49 8.79
CA VAL A 110 10.73 -3.31 8.42
C VAL A 110 11.10 -4.47 7.50
N LEU A 111 11.70 -4.14 6.35
CA LEU A 111 12.02 -5.12 5.32
C LEU A 111 13.47 -5.00 4.90
N SER A 112 14.08 -6.14 4.61
CA SER A 112 15.40 -6.20 3.97
C SER A 112 15.26 -6.13 2.45
N ALA A 113 16.06 -5.28 1.81
CA ALA A 113 16.13 -5.13 0.36
C ALA A 113 17.34 -5.87 -0.25
N ASP A 114 17.94 -6.80 0.47
CA ASP A 114 19.16 -7.52 0.02
C ASP A 114 18.93 -8.26 -1.29
N GLU A 115 17.72 -8.75 -1.53
CA GLU A 115 17.36 -9.49 -2.73
C GLU A 115 16.59 -8.67 -3.77
N TRP A 116 16.44 -7.37 -3.55
CA TRP A 116 15.66 -6.51 -4.44
C TRP A 116 16.17 -6.50 -5.88
N ARG A 117 17.46 -6.30 -6.06
CA ARG A 117 18.07 -6.25 -7.40
C ARG A 117 17.96 -7.58 -8.15
N ALA A 118 18.10 -8.70 -7.44
CA ALA A 118 18.07 -10.04 -8.02
C ALA A 118 16.64 -10.52 -8.33
N ARG A 119 15.67 -10.25 -7.44
CA ARG A 119 14.35 -10.88 -7.50
C ARG A 119 13.17 -9.94 -7.29
N ARG A 120 13.40 -8.64 -7.08
CA ARG A 120 12.35 -7.69 -6.69
C ARG A 120 11.59 -8.16 -5.45
N ALA A 121 12.28 -8.69 -4.46
CA ALA A 121 11.72 -9.22 -3.22
C ALA A 121 12.23 -8.47 -2.00
N LEU A 122 11.32 -8.24 -1.07
CA LEU A 122 11.57 -7.60 0.22
C LEU A 122 11.22 -8.58 1.34
N ARG A 123 12.18 -8.95 2.15
CA ARG A 123 11.95 -9.87 3.27
C ARG A 123 11.59 -9.13 4.54
N VAL A 124 10.44 -9.45 5.12
CA VAL A 124 10.01 -8.88 6.41
C VAL A 124 10.96 -9.32 7.51
N THR A 125 11.51 -8.37 8.24
CA THR A 125 12.43 -8.60 9.36
C THR A 125 11.81 -8.24 10.70
N LYS A 126 10.85 -7.29 10.72
CA LYS A 126 10.22 -6.80 11.96
C LYS A 126 8.87 -6.18 11.64
N THR A 127 7.95 -6.24 12.59
CA THR A 127 6.71 -5.46 12.59
C THR A 127 6.83 -4.27 13.54
N VAL A 128 6.11 -3.19 13.24
CA VAL A 128 6.09 -1.96 14.03
C VAL A 128 4.65 -1.64 14.41
N GLY A 129 4.42 -1.25 15.65
CA GLY A 129 3.10 -0.83 16.13
C GLY A 129 2.11 -1.95 16.41
N TYR A 130 2.50 -3.20 16.25
CA TYR A 130 1.70 -4.34 16.67
C TYR A 130 1.94 -4.60 18.18
N ALA A 131 0.85 -4.92 18.91
CA ALA A 131 0.98 -5.35 20.29
C ALA A 131 1.85 -6.62 20.33
N GLU A 132 2.81 -6.65 21.25
CA GLU A 132 3.51 -7.89 21.55
C GLU A 132 2.47 -8.87 22.12
N GLU A 133 2.35 -10.05 21.52
CA GLU A 133 1.60 -11.12 22.15
C GLU A 133 2.31 -11.46 23.47
N ARG A 134 1.69 -11.07 24.57
CA ARG A 134 2.13 -11.50 25.89
C ARG A 134 1.73 -12.96 26.05
N THR A 135 2.69 -13.80 25.87
CA THR A 135 2.57 -15.21 26.24
C THR A 135 2.50 -15.37 27.74
#